data_8cc630a1f64d0dd72826fb8ef918f1cd
#
_entry.id   8cc630a1f64d0dd72826fb8ef918f1cd
#
_cell.length_a   1.000
_cell.length_b   1.000
_cell.length_c   1.000
_cell.angle_alpha   90.00
_cell.angle_beta   90.00
_cell.angle_gamma   90.00
#
_symmetry.space_group_name_H-M   'P 1'
#
loop_
_entity.id
_entity.type
_entity.pdbx_description
1 polymer ?
#
loop_
_entity_poly.entity_id
_entity_poly.type
_entity_poly.pdbx_seq_one_letter_code
_entity_poly.pdbx_strand_id
1 'polypeptide(L)'
;RIEGAPKGTKGISLFIVPKNRKNTSGALEFNDVTTVADFQKMGQKGYCTTHLGFGDKDDCQGWLVGEENHGLNYMFLMMNAARIAVGRGSSAIASAAYYASLQYANERPQGRKLASDGKKNVEQSQSLIIEHPDVRRMLLLQKAVVEGSMSLVLLAAKYYDLESTAQSEEEKKKYNTLLEMIIPVVKTYPAEAGTYSVNNGLQVLGGYGFCSDFILQQYYRDIRISAIYEGTTGIQSQDLLGRKITMNNGEGLKLLVGEIIKTISKANAHPELKQYSDSLSEKIKLAEKILQTLMPHALKGDFEKYLADASIFMEFFSLVIVGWNWLEIAANSLQALKDENKKYSHIFYKSKIETMKYFFEYEMPKAVGHSEIIMNPSSVTIKKEEEILI
;
A
#
# COMPACT_ATOMS: atom_id res chain seq x y z
N ARG A 1 -27.32 8.39 -13.24
CA ARG A 1 -27.71 9.81 -13.16
C ARG A 1 -29.22 9.94 -13.28
N ILE A 2 -29.79 10.88 -12.56
CA ILE A 2 -31.19 11.27 -12.72
C ILE A 2 -31.32 12.14 -13.99
N GLU A 3 -32.46 12.09 -14.65
CA GLU A 3 -32.74 12.96 -15.79
C GLU A 3 -32.65 14.44 -15.38
N GLY A 4 -32.03 15.28 -16.21
CA GLY A 4 -31.77 16.69 -15.88
C GLY A 4 -30.63 16.98 -14.91
N ALA A 5 -29.92 15.95 -14.39
CA ALA A 5 -28.81 16.11 -13.47
C ALA A 5 -27.62 16.89 -14.09
N PRO A 6 -26.84 17.65 -13.29
CA PRO A 6 -25.66 18.37 -13.76
C PRO A 6 -24.66 17.45 -14.48
N LYS A 7 -23.92 18.01 -15.45
CA LYS A 7 -22.86 17.26 -16.16
C LYS A 7 -21.66 16.95 -15.21
N GLY A 8 -20.89 15.93 -15.57
CA GLY A 8 -19.70 15.56 -14.81
C GLY A 8 -20.05 14.90 -13.46
N THR A 9 -19.09 14.82 -12.55
CA THR A 9 -19.22 14.15 -11.25
C THR A 9 -20.29 14.73 -10.34
N LYS A 10 -20.64 16.01 -10.54
CA LYS A 10 -21.68 16.71 -9.75
C LYS A 10 -23.11 16.22 -9.98
N GLY A 11 -23.37 15.39 -10.99
CA GLY A 11 -24.70 14.86 -11.28
C GLY A 11 -24.85 13.36 -10.98
N ILE A 12 -24.03 12.81 -10.08
CA ILE A 12 -24.07 11.39 -9.70
C ILE A 12 -24.89 11.23 -8.42
N SER A 13 -25.92 10.38 -8.50
CA SER A 13 -26.77 9.98 -7.36
C SER A 13 -26.52 8.51 -7.03
N LEU A 14 -26.73 8.12 -5.78
CA LEU A 14 -26.57 6.75 -5.31
C LEU A 14 -27.94 6.07 -5.17
N PHE A 15 -28.05 4.83 -5.67
CA PHE A 15 -29.27 4.05 -5.60
C PHE A 15 -29.00 2.65 -5.05
N ILE A 16 -29.96 2.12 -4.29
CA ILE A 16 -30.05 0.69 -3.98
C ILE A 16 -30.97 0.07 -5.02
N VAL A 17 -30.47 -0.92 -5.76
CA VAL A 17 -31.22 -1.65 -6.79
C VAL A 17 -31.13 -3.14 -6.47
N PRO A 18 -32.13 -3.73 -5.80
CA PRO A 18 -32.13 -5.16 -5.48
C PRO A 18 -32.46 -6.00 -6.72
N LYS A 19 -31.94 -7.22 -6.76
CA LYS A 19 -32.25 -8.20 -7.82
C LYS A 19 -33.73 -8.62 -7.80
N ASN A 20 -34.32 -8.74 -6.61
CA ASN A 20 -35.73 -9.02 -6.41
C ASN A 20 -36.31 -7.93 -5.50
N ARG A 21 -37.49 -7.42 -5.85
CA ARG A 21 -38.23 -6.42 -5.08
C ARG A 21 -39.50 -7.01 -4.47
N LYS A 22 -40.03 -6.37 -3.45
CA LYS A 22 -41.38 -6.74 -2.95
C LYS A 22 -42.46 -6.10 -3.81
N ASN A 23 -43.42 -6.90 -4.23
CA ASN A 23 -44.65 -6.40 -4.89
C ASN A 23 -45.64 -5.86 -3.87
N THR A 24 -46.81 -5.42 -4.34
CA THR A 24 -47.87 -4.86 -3.49
C THR A 24 -48.44 -5.85 -2.45
N SER A 25 -48.34 -7.15 -2.69
CA SER A 25 -48.71 -8.20 -1.72
C SER A 25 -47.60 -8.57 -0.74
N GLY A 26 -46.40 -7.98 -0.86
CA GLY A 26 -45.22 -8.28 -0.04
C GLY A 26 -44.43 -9.50 -0.51
N ALA A 27 -44.83 -10.16 -1.60
CA ALA A 27 -44.09 -11.27 -2.20
C ALA A 27 -42.89 -10.73 -2.99
N LEU A 28 -41.81 -11.53 -3.08
CA LEU A 28 -40.63 -11.19 -3.89
C LEU A 28 -40.93 -11.47 -5.37
N GLU A 29 -40.68 -10.48 -6.22
CA GLU A 29 -40.69 -10.58 -7.66
C GLU A 29 -39.38 -10.10 -8.27
N PHE A 30 -39.09 -10.51 -9.49
CA PHE A 30 -37.87 -10.14 -10.20
C PHE A 30 -37.90 -8.63 -10.54
N ASN A 31 -36.81 -7.93 -10.31
CA ASN A 31 -36.68 -6.48 -10.47
C ASN A 31 -35.92 -6.09 -11.75
N ASP A 32 -35.99 -6.90 -12.78
CA ASP A 32 -35.35 -6.64 -14.08
C ASP A 32 -33.83 -6.28 -13.94
N VAL A 33 -33.14 -7.06 -13.08
CA VAL A 33 -31.69 -7.00 -12.90
C VAL A 33 -31.09 -8.32 -13.35
N THR A 34 -30.46 -8.33 -14.52
CA THR A 34 -29.91 -9.51 -15.17
C THR A 34 -28.39 -9.63 -14.98
N THR A 35 -27.87 -10.86 -15.00
CA THR A 35 -26.43 -11.10 -15.14
C THR A 35 -26.17 -11.41 -16.61
N VAL A 36 -25.55 -10.44 -17.31
CA VAL A 36 -25.31 -10.51 -18.75
C VAL A 36 -24.11 -11.40 -19.07
N ALA A 37 -23.03 -11.26 -18.30
CA ALA A 37 -21.80 -12.01 -18.50
C ALA A 37 -21.02 -12.17 -17.21
N ASP A 38 -20.11 -13.15 -17.18
CA ASP A 38 -19.09 -13.36 -16.16
C ASP A 38 -17.69 -13.14 -16.76
N PHE A 39 -16.86 -12.35 -16.08
CA PHE A 39 -15.51 -12.05 -16.55
C PHE A 39 -14.52 -13.12 -16.13
N GLN A 40 -13.78 -13.66 -17.11
CA GLN A 40 -12.64 -14.51 -16.83
C GLN A 40 -11.47 -13.67 -16.33
N LYS A 41 -10.88 -14.05 -15.19
CA LYS A 41 -9.88 -13.24 -14.48
C LYS A 41 -8.54 -13.94 -14.40
N MET A 42 -7.46 -13.16 -14.30
CA MET A 42 -6.10 -13.65 -14.08
C MET A 42 -5.97 -14.38 -12.72
N GLY A 43 -6.56 -13.82 -11.65
CA GLY A 43 -6.54 -14.33 -10.29
C GLY A 43 -7.88 -14.12 -9.59
N GLN A 44 -7.91 -14.39 -8.26
CA GLN A 44 -9.12 -14.28 -7.43
C GLN A 44 -10.34 -14.94 -8.09
N LYS A 45 -10.16 -16.15 -8.63
CA LYS A 45 -11.18 -16.86 -9.40
C LYS A 45 -12.29 -17.44 -8.52
N GLY A 46 -12.12 -17.43 -7.19
CA GLY A 46 -13.10 -17.95 -6.25
C GLY A 46 -14.39 -17.12 -6.10
N TYR A 47 -14.43 -15.90 -6.67
CA TYR A 47 -15.64 -15.11 -6.79
C TYR A 47 -15.84 -14.62 -8.23
N CYS A 48 -17.11 -14.45 -8.63
CA CYS A 48 -17.45 -13.92 -9.96
C CYS A 48 -17.35 -12.39 -9.97
N THR A 49 -16.95 -11.85 -11.12
CA THR A 49 -17.11 -10.44 -11.48
C THR A 49 -17.99 -10.38 -12.69
N THR A 50 -19.16 -9.76 -12.56
CA THR A 50 -20.23 -9.87 -13.54
C THR A 50 -20.55 -8.53 -14.20
N HIS A 51 -21.00 -8.62 -15.44
CA HIS A 51 -21.68 -7.53 -16.14
C HIS A 51 -23.18 -7.64 -15.80
N LEU A 52 -23.72 -6.60 -15.17
CA LEU A 52 -25.12 -6.52 -14.79
C LEU A 52 -25.90 -5.64 -15.80
N GLY A 53 -27.07 -6.12 -16.23
CA GLY A 53 -28.05 -5.35 -16.95
C GLY A 53 -29.16 -4.87 -16.02
N PHE A 54 -29.65 -3.66 -16.21
CA PHE A 54 -30.73 -3.06 -15.45
C PHE A 54 -31.78 -2.52 -16.40
N GLY A 55 -33.04 -2.95 -16.24
CA GLY A 55 -34.16 -2.40 -16.98
C GLY A 55 -34.24 -2.87 -18.44
N ASP A 56 -33.80 -4.07 -18.76
CA ASP A 56 -33.92 -4.62 -20.12
C ASP A 56 -35.40 -4.74 -20.62
N LYS A 57 -36.34 -4.73 -19.67
CA LYS A 57 -37.81 -4.77 -19.92
C LYS A 57 -38.53 -3.52 -19.40
N ASP A 58 -37.78 -2.44 -19.12
CA ASP A 58 -38.30 -1.19 -18.56
C ASP A 58 -39.03 -1.35 -17.21
N ASP A 59 -38.69 -2.39 -16.43
CA ASP A 59 -39.33 -2.71 -15.14
C ASP A 59 -38.33 -2.79 -13.95
N CYS A 60 -37.23 -2.02 -14.00
CA CYS A 60 -36.28 -1.96 -12.92
C CYS A 60 -36.57 -0.79 -11.99
N GLN A 61 -36.71 -1.08 -10.70
CA GLN A 61 -36.89 -0.07 -9.65
C GLN A 61 -35.68 0.05 -8.76
N GLY A 62 -35.29 1.29 -8.46
CA GLY A 62 -34.20 1.64 -7.54
C GLY A 62 -34.64 2.67 -6.53
N TRP A 63 -34.04 2.64 -5.33
CA TRP A 63 -34.32 3.57 -4.27
C TRP A 63 -33.16 4.52 -4.08
N LEU A 64 -33.42 5.83 -4.18
CA LEU A 64 -32.42 6.87 -3.96
C LEU A 64 -31.89 6.78 -2.51
N VAL A 65 -30.56 6.84 -2.36
CA VAL A 65 -29.88 6.94 -1.07
C VAL A 65 -29.50 8.39 -0.82
N GLY A 66 -30.08 8.99 0.20
CA GLY A 66 -29.85 10.39 0.54
C GLY A 66 -30.43 11.35 -0.50
N GLU A 67 -29.65 12.37 -0.87
CA GLU A 67 -30.06 13.45 -1.77
C GLU A 67 -29.58 13.22 -3.20
N GLU A 68 -30.37 13.73 -4.18
CA GLU A 68 -29.98 13.73 -5.57
C GLU A 68 -28.65 14.46 -5.78
N ASN A 69 -27.83 13.94 -6.69
CA ASN A 69 -26.54 14.53 -7.07
C ASN A 69 -25.45 14.54 -5.97
N HIS A 70 -25.71 13.89 -4.81
CA HIS A 70 -24.76 13.72 -3.72
C HIS A 70 -24.15 12.31 -3.61
N GLY A 71 -24.39 11.46 -4.61
CA GLY A 71 -24.01 10.04 -4.58
C GLY A 71 -22.51 9.81 -4.39
N LEU A 72 -21.65 10.67 -4.94
CA LEU A 72 -20.19 10.56 -4.70
C LEU A 72 -19.82 10.83 -3.25
N ASN A 73 -20.49 11.80 -2.59
CA ASN A 73 -20.20 12.11 -1.19
C ASN A 73 -20.50 10.89 -0.31
N TYR A 74 -21.62 10.21 -0.55
CA TYR A 74 -21.98 8.99 0.17
C TYR A 74 -21.04 7.83 -0.14
N MET A 75 -20.62 7.67 -1.40
CA MET A 75 -19.64 6.66 -1.81
C MET A 75 -18.30 6.88 -1.09
N PHE A 76 -17.84 8.11 -0.94
CA PHE A 76 -16.57 8.41 -0.29
C PHE A 76 -16.54 8.02 1.20
N LEU A 77 -17.68 7.99 1.90
CA LEU A 77 -17.77 7.49 3.27
C LEU A 77 -17.33 6.01 3.40
N MET A 78 -17.54 5.21 2.35
CA MET A 78 -17.14 3.80 2.32
C MET A 78 -15.70 3.60 1.82
N MET A 79 -15.15 4.55 1.08
CA MET A 79 -13.89 4.36 0.33
C MET A 79 -12.66 4.21 1.22
N ASN A 80 -12.59 4.92 2.34
CA ASN A 80 -11.43 4.80 3.25
C ASN A 80 -11.36 3.40 3.87
N ALA A 81 -12.49 2.86 4.33
CA ALA A 81 -12.56 1.50 4.85
C ALA A 81 -12.21 0.46 3.78
N ALA A 82 -12.70 0.64 2.54
CA ALA A 82 -12.38 -0.23 1.41
C ALA A 82 -10.88 -0.19 1.07
N ARG A 83 -10.25 0.98 1.05
CA ARG A 83 -8.80 1.16 0.80
C ARG A 83 -7.94 0.50 1.88
N ILE A 84 -8.32 0.62 3.16
CA ILE A 84 -7.67 -0.11 4.28
C ILE A 84 -7.82 -1.62 4.07
N ALA A 85 -9.01 -2.10 3.68
CA ALA A 85 -9.26 -3.51 3.41
C ALA A 85 -8.39 -4.05 2.27
N VAL A 86 -8.17 -3.27 1.20
CA VAL A 86 -7.25 -3.63 0.10
C VAL A 86 -5.81 -3.74 0.62
N GLY A 87 -5.34 -2.77 1.39
CA GLY A 87 -4.00 -2.82 2.02
C GLY A 87 -3.83 -4.04 2.91
N ARG A 88 -4.84 -4.34 3.74
CA ARG A 88 -4.87 -5.55 4.59
C ARG A 88 -4.82 -6.83 3.77
N GLY A 89 -5.65 -6.93 2.72
CA GLY A 89 -5.70 -8.11 1.84
C GLY A 89 -4.37 -8.35 1.14
N SER A 90 -3.74 -7.29 0.62
CA SER A 90 -2.42 -7.36 0.00
C SER A 90 -1.34 -7.81 0.99
N SER A 91 -1.35 -7.24 2.20
CA SER A 91 -0.43 -7.63 3.28
C SER A 91 -0.60 -9.10 3.67
N ALA A 92 -1.84 -9.60 3.72
CA ALA A 92 -2.14 -10.99 4.06
C ALA A 92 -1.65 -11.97 2.98
N ILE A 93 -1.88 -11.67 1.69
CA ILE A 93 -1.39 -12.51 0.58
C ILE A 93 0.13 -12.52 0.55
N ALA A 94 0.78 -11.36 0.68
CA ALA A 94 2.24 -11.26 0.73
C ALA A 94 2.81 -12.00 1.95
N SER A 95 2.14 -11.96 3.10
CA SER A 95 2.51 -12.71 4.31
C SER A 95 2.47 -14.20 4.08
N ALA A 96 1.38 -14.72 3.49
CA ALA A 96 1.26 -16.14 3.16
C ALA A 96 2.37 -16.60 2.21
N ALA A 97 2.70 -15.78 1.19
CA ALA A 97 3.80 -16.05 0.27
C ALA A 97 5.17 -16.07 0.97
N TYR A 98 5.40 -15.11 1.89
CA TYR A 98 6.63 -15.07 2.68
C TYR A 98 6.82 -16.34 3.51
N TYR A 99 5.79 -16.77 4.24
CA TYR A 99 5.92 -17.98 5.07
C TYR A 99 6.09 -19.24 4.23
N ALA A 100 5.42 -19.37 3.09
CA ALA A 100 5.60 -20.49 2.17
C ALA A 100 7.04 -20.51 1.59
N SER A 101 7.60 -19.37 1.19
CA SER A 101 8.98 -19.31 0.70
C SER A 101 10.02 -19.51 1.80
N LEU A 102 9.75 -19.03 3.02
CA LEU A 102 10.61 -19.26 4.18
C LEU A 102 10.66 -20.74 4.54
N GLN A 103 9.52 -21.42 4.56
CA GLN A 103 9.45 -22.87 4.81
C GLN A 103 10.27 -23.62 3.76
N TYR A 104 10.02 -23.36 2.47
CA TYR A 104 10.78 -23.99 1.40
C TYR A 104 12.27 -23.77 1.51
N ALA A 105 12.71 -22.54 1.87
CA ALA A 105 14.12 -22.23 2.00
C ALA A 105 14.81 -22.94 3.17
N ASN A 106 14.07 -23.30 4.21
CA ASN A 106 14.55 -24.11 5.34
C ASN A 106 14.58 -25.62 5.06
N GLU A 107 13.90 -26.08 4.01
CA GLU A 107 13.79 -27.51 3.69
C GLU A 107 14.60 -27.91 2.45
N ARG A 108 14.91 -26.95 1.56
CA ARG A 108 15.54 -27.23 0.27
C ARG A 108 17.06 -27.20 0.34
N PRO A 109 17.77 -28.33 0.22
CA PRO A 109 19.23 -28.35 0.04
C PRO A 109 19.56 -28.09 -1.44
N GLN A 110 20.42 -27.10 -1.70
CA GLN A 110 20.96 -26.83 -3.04
C GLN A 110 22.22 -25.96 -2.96
N GLY A 111 23.21 -26.32 -3.77
CA GLY A 111 24.48 -25.62 -3.78
C GLY A 111 25.34 -25.93 -2.56
N ARG A 112 26.50 -25.29 -2.48
CA ARG A 112 27.47 -25.40 -1.38
C ARG A 112 28.04 -24.03 -1.10
N LYS A 113 28.45 -23.79 0.14
CA LYS A 113 29.17 -22.57 0.50
C LYS A 113 30.51 -22.51 -0.23
N LEU A 114 30.96 -21.32 -0.56
CA LEU A 114 32.30 -21.10 -1.09
C LEU A 114 33.31 -21.25 0.06
N ALA A 115 34.42 -21.96 -0.19
CA ALA A 115 35.56 -21.98 0.70
C ALA A 115 36.32 -20.64 0.61
N SER A 116 37.30 -20.45 1.50
CA SER A 116 38.11 -19.21 1.53
C SER A 116 38.90 -18.92 0.24
N ASP A 117 39.12 -19.95 -0.59
CA ASP A 117 39.75 -19.84 -1.92
C ASP A 117 38.77 -19.53 -3.05
N GLY A 118 37.49 -19.29 -2.70
CA GLY A 118 36.41 -19.03 -3.67
C GLY A 118 35.87 -20.25 -4.41
N LYS A 119 36.36 -21.46 -4.10
CA LYS A 119 35.91 -22.70 -4.76
C LYS A 119 34.86 -23.42 -3.92
N LYS A 120 34.05 -24.24 -4.59
CA LYS A 120 33.10 -25.14 -3.93
C LYS A 120 33.78 -26.47 -3.62
N ASN A 121 33.76 -26.90 -2.34
CA ASN A 121 34.21 -28.21 -1.98
C ASN A 121 33.12 -29.25 -2.31
N VAL A 122 33.37 -30.12 -3.27
CA VAL A 122 32.43 -31.16 -3.72
C VAL A 122 32.18 -32.27 -2.68
N GLU A 123 33.12 -32.42 -1.74
CA GLU A 123 33.00 -33.41 -0.63
C GLU A 123 32.02 -32.91 0.45
N GLN A 124 31.71 -31.63 0.54
CA GLN A 124 30.75 -31.09 1.49
C GLN A 124 29.31 -31.41 1.05
N SER A 125 28.44 -31.67 2.02
CA SER A 125 26.99 -31.74 1.76
C SER A 125 26.44 -30.42 1.19
N GLN A 126 25.31 -30.52 0.49
CA GLN A 126 24.61 -29.32 0.04
C GLN A 126 24.11 -28.52 1.24
N SER A 127 24.18 -27.19 1.15
CA SER A 127 23.61 -26.29 2.14
C SER A 127 22.10 -26.10 1.89
N LEU A 128 21.33 -25.83 2.95
CA LEU A 128 19.97 -25.32 2.77
C LEU A 128 20.01 -23.96 2.07
N ILE A 129 19.06 -23.70 1.18
CA ILE A 129 19.11 -22.47 0.38
C ILE A 129 19.00 -21.20 1.24
N ILE A 130 18.38 -21.27 2.41
CA ILE A 130 18.34 -20.14 3.37
C ILE A 130 19.73 -19.68 3.81
N GLU A 131 20.76 -20.49 3.66
CA GLU A 131 22.13 -20.14 4.02
C GLU A 131 22.82 -19.27 2.94
N HIS A 132 22.27 -19.19 1.73
CA HIS A 132 22.83 -18.38 0.65
C HIS A 132 22.44 -16.91 0.81
N PRO A 133 23.40 -15.97 0.69
CA PRO A 133 23.15 -14.54 0.91
C PRO A 133 22.02 -13.95 0.06
N ASP A 134 21.91 -14.31 -1.21
CA ASP A 134 20.86 -13.78 -2.09
C ASP A 134 19.46 -14.29 -1.70
N VAL A 135 19.34 -15.56 -1.30
CA VAL A 135 18.07 -16.10 -0.77
C VAL A 135 17.69 -15.38 0.51
N ARG A 136 18.67 -15.12 1.41
CA ARG A 136 18.44 -14.35 2.63
C ARG A 136 17.99 -12.92 2.33
N ARG A 137 18.60 -12.26 1.33
CA ARG A 137 18.21 -10.93 0.87
C ARG A 137 16.74 -10.92 0.42
N MET A 138 16.32 -11.89 -0.39
CA MET A 138 14.93 -12.01 -0.85
C MET A 138 13.95 -12.28 0.30
N LEU A 139 14.31 -13.10 1.28
CA LEU A 139 13.48 -13.37 2.46
C LEU A 139 13.41 -12.15 3.40
N LEU A 140 14.50 -11.42 3.59
CA LEU A 140 14.50 -10.18 4.39
C LEU A 140 13.68 -9.09 3.72
N LEU A 141 13.74 -8.96 2.39
CA LEU A 141 12.87 -8.06 1.64
C LEU A 141 11.39 -8.39 1.89
N GLN A 142 11.01 -9.67 1.70
CA GLN A 142 9.63 -10.10 1.92
C GLN A 142 9.18 -9.78 3.35
N LYS A 143 10.00 -10.10 4.34
CA LYS A 143 9.71 -9.83 5.74
C LYS A 143 9.55 -8.33 6.02
N ALA A 144 10.44 -7.50 5.50
CA ALA A 144 10.40 -6.06 5.67
C ALA A 144 9.14 -5.44 5.05
N VAL A 145 8.75 -5.91 3.86
CA VAL A 145 7.53 -5.47 3.20
C VAL A 145 6.28 -5.91 3.96
N VAL A 146 6.20 -7.19 4.33
CA VAL A 146 5.01 -7.77 4.97
C VAL A 146 4.75 -7.14 6.34
N GLU A 147 5.77 -7.09 7.21
CA GLU A 147 5.60 -6.55 8.56
C GLU A 147 5.45 -5.02 8.55
N GLY A 148 6.15 -4.30 7.66
CA GLY A 148 5.98 -2.86 7.45
C GLY A 148 4.58 -2.52 6.92
N SER A 149 4.07 -3.28 5.96
CA SER A 149 2.70 -3.15 5.44
C SER A 149 1.65 -3.40 6.52
N MET A 150 1.81 -4.44 7.32
CA MET A 150 0.88 -4.74 8.42
C MET A 150 0.89 -3.63 9.47
N SER A 151 2.06 -3.12 9.84
CA SER A 151 2.18 -1.98 10.77
C SER A 151 1.46 -0.74 10.24
N LEU A 152 1.62 -0.45 8.95
CA LEU A 152 0.96 0.67 8.28
C LEU A 152 -0.58 0.52 8.28
N VAL A 153 -1.10 -0.67 7.99
CA VAL A 153 -2.54 -0.98 8.03
C VAL A 153 -3.08 -0.82 9.46
N LEU A 154 -2.35 -1.30 10.47
CA LEU A 154 -2.74 -1.17 11.87
C LEU A 154 -2.69 0.29 12.35
N LEU A 155 -1.74 1.10 11.85
CA LEU A 155 -1.71 2.53 12.11
C LEU A 155 -2.96 3.25 11.56
N ALA A 156 -3.36 2.90 10.33
CA ALA A 156 -4.57 3.45 9.74
C ALA A 156 -5.83 3.03 10.52
N ALA A 157 -5.92 1.76 10.91
CA ALA A 157 -7.02 1.27 11.75
C ALA A 157 -7.05 2.01 13.11
N LYS A 158 -5.90 2.23 13.74
CA LYS A 158 -5.79 3.03 14.96
C LYS A 158 -6.31 4.45 14.79
N TYR A 159 -5.96 5.13 13.69
CA TYR A 159 -6.48 6.49 13.46
C TYR A 159 -7.98 6.49 13.18
N TYR A 160 -8.50 5.47 12.49
CA TYR A 160 -9.93 5.29 12.29
C TYR A 160 -10.69 5.10 13.61
N ASP A 161 -10.17 4.26 14.50
CA ASP A 161 -10.76 4.03 15.82
C ASP A 161 -10.69 5.30 16.69
N LEU A 162 -9.55 6.01 16.69
CA LEU A 162 -9.37 7.25 17.46
C LEU A 162 -10.25 8.39 16.92
N GLU A 163 -10.50 8.46 15.63
CA GLU A 163 -11.48 9.40 15.06
C GLU A 163 -12.90 9.09 15.56
N SER A 164 -13.29 7.82 15.50
CA SER A 164 -14.66 7.40 15.88
C SER A 164 -14.94 7.48 17.38
N THR A 165 -13.92 7.42 18.23
CA THR A 165 -14.00 7.46 19.71
C THR A 165 -13.54 8.79 20.30
N ALA A 166 -13.21 9.78 19.47
CA ALA A 166 -12.73 11.10 19.91
C ALA A 166 -13.73 11.78 20.86
N GLN A 167 -13.20 12.42 21.90
CA GLN A 167 -14.02 13.11 22.91
C GLN A 167 -14.25 14.59 22.56
N SER A 168 -13.53 15.11 21.55
CA SER A 168 -13.68 16.49 21.07
C SER A 168 -13.64 16.55 19.55
N GLU A 169 -14.25 17.58 18.96
CA GLU A 169 -14.21 17.81 17.52
C GLU A 169 -12.76 18.10 17.03
N GLU A 170 -11.91 18.66 17.87
CA GLU A 170 -10.50 18.89 17.56
C GLU A 170 -9.74 17.59 17.42
N GLU A 171 -9.91 16.64 18.36
CA GLU A 171 -9.33 15.31 18.28
C GLU A 171 -9.84 14.54 17.06
N LYS A 172 -11.15 14.58 16.83
CA LYS A 172 -11.78 13.96 15.67
C LYS A 172 -11.18 14.47 14.37
N LYS A 173 -11.11 15.79 14.22
CA LYS A 173 -10.49 16.46 13.04
C LYS A 173 -9.02 16.05 12.87
N LYS A 174 -8.26 16.00 13.96
CA LYS A 174 -6.84 15.61 13.96
C LYS A 174 -6.68 14.18 13.42
N TYR A 175 -7.39 13.20 13.97
CA TYR A 175 -7.23 11.80 13.57
C TYR A 175 -7.79 11.52 12.18
N ASN A 176 -8.90 12.17 11.80
CA ASN A 176 -9.40 12.15 10.43
C ASN A 176 -8.34 12.68 9.44
N THR A 177 -7.72 13.81 9.74
CA THR A 177 -6.68 14.41 8.89
C THR A 177 -5.46 13.50 8.74
N LEU A 178 -4.98 12.88 9.84
CA LEU A 178 -3.87 11.92 9.81
C LEU A 178 -4.23 10.67 9.00
N LEU A 179 -5.43 10.14 9.19
CA LEU A 179 -5.94 9.00 8.42
C LEU A 179 -5.98 9.33 6.94
N GLU A 180 -6.60 10.44 6.57
CA GLU A 180 -6.72 10.90 5.19
C GLU A 180 -5.35 11.07 4.50
N MET A 181 -4.32 11.52 5.23
CA MET A 181 -2.95 11.64 4.70
C MET A 181 -2.31 10.31 4.36
N ILE A 182 -2.53 9.27 5.16
CA ILE A 182 -1.86 7.98 4.97
C ILE A 182 -2.67 6.99 4.11
N ILE A 183 -3.97 7.18 3.92
CA ILE A 183 -4.83 6.25 3.17
C ILE A 183 -4.30 5.89 1.77
N PRO A 184 -3.81 6.83 0.94
CA PRO A 184 -3.25 6.49 -0.36
C PRO A 184 -2.04 5.53 -0.25
N VAL A 185 -1.19 5.72 0.77
CA VAL A 185 -0.03 4.85 1.04
C VAL A 185 -0.48 3.49 1.56
N VAL A 186 -1.46 3.46 2.48
CA VAL A 186 -2.03 2.23 3.06
C VAL A 186 -2.59 1.31 1.98
N LYS A 187 -3.20 1.88 0.94
CA LYS A 187 -3.70 1.11 -0.21
C LYS A 187 -2.57 0.70 -1.15
N THR A 188 -1.65 1.62 -1.45
CA THR A 188 -0.71 1.47 -2.56
C THR A 188 0.54 0.66 -2.19
N TYR A 189 1.19 0.99 -1.07
CA TYR A 189 2.43 0.31 -0.69
C TYR A 189 2.24 -1.20 -0.50
N PRO A 190 1.25 -1.70 0.27
CA PRO A 190 1.03 -3.14 0.38
C PRO A 190 0.68 -3.81 -0.96
N ALA A 191 0.01 -3.10 -1.88
CA ALA A 191 -0.34 -3.65 -3.18
C ALA A 191 0.88 -3.80 -4.10
N GLU A 192 1.71 -2.76 -4.23
CA GLU A 192 2.86 -2.75 -5.13
C GLU A 192 4.06 -3.50 -4.54
N ALA A 193 4.50 -3.10 -3.33
CA ALA A 193 5.61 -3.77 -2.65
C ALA A 193 5.26 -5.22 -2.30
N GLY A 194 3.99 -5.50 -1.95
CA GLY A 194 3.49 -6.85 -1.73
C GLY A 194 3.57 -7.71 -2.99
N THR A 195 3.22 -7.18 -4.16
CA THR A 195 3.37 -7.89 -5.44
C THR A 195 4.85 -8.20 -5.71
N TYR A 196 5.74 -7.24 -5.47
CA TYR A 196 7.18 -7.47 -5.59
C TYR A 196 7.70 -8.48 -4.56
N SER A 197 7.17 -8.46 -3.35
CA SER A 197 7.46 -9.47 -2.30
C SER A 197 7.08 -10.88 -2.74
N VAL A 198 5.88 -11.07 -3.27
CA VAL A 198 5.42 -12.37 -3.79
C VAL A 198 6.27 -12.84 -4.96
N ASN A 199 6.67 -11.92 -5.85
CA ASN A 199 7.60 -12.22 -6.96
C ASN A 199 8.95 -12.76 -6.44
N ASN A 200 9.50 -12.16 -5.38
CA ASN A 200 10.71 -12.69 -4.73
C ASN A 200 10.48 -14.07 -4.09
N GLY A 201 9.29 -14.33 -3.58
CA GLY A 201 8.90 -15.66 -3.09
C GLY A 201 8.94 -16.73 -4.19
N LEU A 202 8.41 -16.42 -5.39
CA LEU A 202 8.51 -17.29 -6.57
C LEU A 202 9.98 -17.56 -6.90
N GLN A 203 10.82 -16.54 -6.87
CA GLN A 203 12.25 -16.65 -7.17
C GLN A 203 12.98 -17.54 -6.15
N VAL A 204 12.61 -17.48 -4.86
CA VAL A 204 13.16 -18.38 -3.81
C VAL A 204 12.87 -19.85 -4.11
N LEU A 205 11.69 -20.17 -4.65
CA LEU A 205 11.33 -21.54 -5.04
C LEU A 205 12.00 -21.98 -6.34
N GLY A 206 12.58 -21.07 -7.13
CA GLY A 206 13.16 -21.38 -8.43
C GLY A 206 12.13 -21.97 -9.39
N GLY A 207 12.46 -23.01 -10.14
CA GLY A 207 11.55 -23.65 -11.09
C GLY A 207 10.23 -24.13 -10.47
N TYR A 208 10.24 -24.57 -9.23
CA TYR A 208 9.02 -24.97 -8.52
C TYR A 208 8.06 -23.79 -8.26
N GLY A 209 8.56 -22.56 -8.13
CA GLY A 209 7.71 -21.37 -8.02
C GLY A 209 6.81 -21.15 -9.24
N PHE A 210 7.20 -21.67 -10.40
CA PHE A 210 6.42 -21.59 -11.64
C PHE A 210 5.40 -22.74 -11.82
N CYS A 211 5.49 -23.80 -10.98
CA CYS A 211 4.61 -24.96 -11.06
C CYS A 211 3.30 -24.72 -10.30
N SER A 212 2.20 -25.24 -10.84
CA SER A 212 0.86 -25.12 -10.23
C SER A 212 0.71 -25.86 -8.90
N ASP A 213 1.59 -26.85 -8.63
CA ASP A 213 1.62 -27.59 -7.36
C ASP A 213 2.01 -26.71 -6.16
N PHE A 214 2.63 -25.55 -6.40
CA PHE A 214 3.04 -24.61 -5.37
C PHE A 214 2.14 -23.38 -5.38
N ILE A 215 1.65 -22.97 -4.21
CA ILE A 215 0.61 -21.94 -4.05
C ILE A 215 1.06 -20.52 -4.46
N LEU A 216 2.37 -20.23 -4.51
CA LEU A 216 2.86 -18.87 -4.74
C LEU A 216 2.46 -18.29 -6.10
N GLN A 217 2.34 -19.12 -7.14
CA GLN A 217 1.86 -18.69 -8.45
C GLN A 217 0.41 -18.17 -8.40
N GLN A 218 -0.42 -18.73 -7.52
CA GLN A 218 -1.77 -18.23 -7.28
C GLN A 218 -1.72 -16.91 -6.50
N TYR A 219 -0.93 -16.81 -5.44
CA TYR A 219 -0.76 -15.56 -4.68
C TYR A 219 -0.28 -14.41 -5.58
N TYR A 220 0.63 -14.68 -6.51
CA TYR A 220 1.11 -13.68 -7.47
C TYR A 220 -0.01 -13.17 -8.39
N ARG A 221 -0.87 -14.06 -8.88
CA ARG A 221 -2.04 -13.68 -9.69
C ARG A 221 -3.11 -12.96 -8.88
N ASP A 222 -3.33 -13.39 -7.65
CA ASP A 222 -4.38 -12.85 -6.79
C ASP A 222 -4.06 -11.46 -6.25
N ILE A 223 -2.79 -11.19 -5.89
CA ILE A 223 -2.39 -9.89 -5.34
C ILE A 223 -2.39 -8.79 -6.41
N ARG A 224 -2.19 -9.14 -7.69
CA ARG A 224 -1.98 -8.15 -8.76
C ARG A 224 -3.14 -7.18 -8.94
N ILE A 225 -4.38 -7.61 -8.69
CA ILE A 225 -5.56 -6.74 -8.81
C ILE A 225 -5.55 -5.60 -7.79
N SER A 226 -4.88 -5.76 -6.66
CA SER A 226 -4.87 -4.78 -5.58
C SER A 226 -4.28 -3.42 -5.98
N ALA A 227 -3.38 -3.40 -6.97
CA ALA A 227 -2.85 -2.16 -7.52
C ALA A 227 -3.80 -1.48 -8.55
N ILE A 228 -4.89 -2.16 -8.93
CA ILE A 228 -5.80 -1.73 -10.00
C ILE A 228 -7.13 -1.24 -9.43
N TYR A 229 -7.83 -2.08 -8.64
CA TYR A 229 -9.16 -1.76 -8.13
C TYR A 229 -9.12 -0.79 -6.93
N GLU A 230 -10.28 -0.24 -6.54
CA GLU A 230 -10.43 0.78 -5.48
C GLU A 230 -9.54 2.02 -5.69
N GLY A 231 -9.36 2.38 -6.95
CA GLY A 231 -8.43 3.40 -7.44
C GLY A 231 -7.06 2.82 -7.74
N THR A 232 -6.62 2.95 -8.98
CA THR A 232 -5.29 2.52 -9.41
C THR A 232 -4.20 3.23 -8.63
N THR A 233 -2.98 2.66 -8.65
CA THR A 233 -1.78 3.32 -8.08
C THR A 233 -1.66 4.77 -8.55
N GLY A 234 -1.85 5.04 -9.86
CA GLY A 234 -1.82 6.40 -10.40
C GLY A 234 -2.88 7.33 -9.79
N ILE A 235 -4.11 6.84 -9.61
CA ILE A 235 -5.21 7.62 -8.98
C ILE A 235 -4.88 7.91 -7.50
N GLN A 236 -4.36 6.94 -6.75
CA GLN A 236 -3.93 7.17 -5.37
C GLN A 236 -2.78 8.17 -5.28
N SER A 237 -1.86 8.12 -6.24
CA SER A 237 -0.70 9.00 -6.32
C SER A 237 -1.11 10.44 -6.62
N GLN A 238 -2.05 10.62 -7.56
CA GLN A 238 -2.63 11.94 -7.85
C GLN A 238 -3.46 12.46 -6.67
N ASP A 239 -4.19 11.60 -5.96
CA ASP A 239 -4.91 11.98 -4.74
C ASP A 239 -3.94 12.44 -3.64
N LEU A 240 -2.83 11.74 -3.44
CA LEU A 240 -1.80 12.11 -2.47
C LEU A 240 -1.17 13.46 -2.82
N LEU A 241 -0.53 13.58 -3.97
CA LEU A 241 0.25 14.76 -4.34
C LEU A 241 -0.65 15.96 -4.66
N GLY A 242 -1.71 15.75 -5.47
CA GLY A 242 -2.58 16.82 -5.96
C GLY A 242 -3.57 17.36 -4.95
N ARG A 243 -3.97 16.56 -3.96
CA ARG A 243 -5.01 16.92 -3.00
C ARG A 243 -4.56 16.85 -1.53
N LYS A 244 -4.06 15.69 -1.08
CA LYS A 244 -3.78 15.47 0.35
C LYS A 244 -2.64 16.36 0.88
N ILE A 245 -1.55 16.47 0.11
CA ILE A 245 -0.39 17.29 0.49
C ILE A 245 -0.77 18.76 0.69
N THR A 246 -1.68 19.29 -0.13
CA THR A 246 -2.08 20.71 -0.10
C THR A 246 -3.34 20.98 0.73
N MET A 247 -4.04 19.93 1.16
CA MET A 247 -5.30 20.05 1.89
C MET A 247 -5.15 20.90 3.16
N ASN A 248 -6.10 21.80 3.39
CA ASN A 248 -6.11 22.73 4.53
C ASN A 248 -4.76 23.47 4.69
N ASN A 249 -4.22 24.02 3.60
CA ASN A 249 -2.93 24.71 3.59
C ASN A 249 -1.76 23.84 4.13
N GLY A 250 -1.78 22.54 3.88
CA GLY A 250 -0.76 21.60 4.30
C GLY A 250 -0.84 21.17 5.78
N GLU A 251 -1.96 21.43 6.47
CA GLU A 251 -2.17 21.02 7.87
C GLU A 251 -1.91 19.51 8.07
N GLY A 252 -2.40 18.67 7.14
CA GLY A 252 -2.22 17.22 7.20
C GLY A 252 -0.76 16.79 7.17
N LEU A 253 0.03 17.39 6.28
CA LEU A 253 1.47 17.11 6.20
C LEU A 253 2.21 17.56 7.47
N LYS A 254 1.87 18.73 8.01
CA LYS A 254 2.47 19.23 9.27
C LYS A 254 2.16 18.30 10.45
N LEU A 255 0.92 17.84 10.58
CA LEU A 255 0.52 16.89 11.62
C LEU A 255 1.28 15.56 11.48
N LEU A 256 1.37 15.02 10.28
CA LEU A 256 2.07 13.77 9.99
C LEU A 256 3.58 13.89 10.30
N VAL A 257 4.22 14.96 9.86
CA VAL A 257 5.64 15.23 10.19
C VAL A 257 5.83 15.37 11.69
N GLY A 258 4.89 15.98 12.41
CA GLY A 258 4.90 16.06 13.87
C GLY A 258 4.91 14.67 14.54
N GLU A 259 4.10 13.72 14.05
CA GLU A 259 4.09 12.34 14.56
C GLU A 259 5.43 11.61 14.24
N ILE A 260 5.98 11.82 13.05
CA ILE A 260 7.30 11.26 12.68
C ILE A 260 8.41 11.80 13.59
N ILE A 261 8.43 13.10 13.88
CA ILE A 261 9.42 13.73 14.77
C ILE A 261 9.34 13.17 16.19
N LYS A 262 8.16 12.84 16.71
CA LYS A 262 8.00 12.17 18.01
C LYS A 262 8.72 10.81 18.02
N THR A 263 8.55 10.03 16.96
CA THR A 263 9.25 8.73 16.82
C THR A 263 10.77 8.92 16.72
N ILE A 264 11.24 9.90 15.94
CA ILE A 264 12.65 10.24 15.84
C ILE A 264 13.23 10.59 17.22
N SER A 265 12.52 11.43 17.98
CA SER A 265 12.94 11.83 19.34
C SER A 265 13.01 10.62 20.28
N LYS A 266 12.03 9.72 20.22
CA LYS A 266 12.02 8.46 20.97
C LYS A 266 13.17 7.53 20.57
N ALA A 267 13.43 7.37 19.28
CA ALA A 267 14.50 6.53 18.76
C ALA A 267 15.90 7.07 19.14
N ASN A 268 16.07 8.39 19.20
CA ASN A 268 17.32 9.03 19.63
C ASN A 268 17.72 8.74 21.09
N ALA A 269 16.80 8.23 21.93
CA ALA A 269 17.13 7.72 23.25
C ALA A 269 17.92 6.37 23.21
N HIS A 270 18.06 5.79 22.03
CA HIS A 270 18.78 4.53 21.77
C HIS A 270 19.93 4.81 20.80
N PRO A 271 21.21 4.80 21.27
CA PRO A 271 22.36 5.09 20.40
C PRO A 271 22.42 4.23 19.13
N GLU A 272 21.96 2.99 19.21
CA GLU A 272 21.92 2.03 18.10
C GLU A 272 20.98 2.45 16.96
N LEU A 273 20.01 3.32 17.24
CA LEU A 273 19.04 3.81 16.26
C LEU A 273 19.40 5.19 15.68
N LYS A 274 20.44 5.84 16.19
CA LYS A 274 20.79 7.22 15.82
C LYS A 274 20.95 7.40 14.30
N GLN A 275 21.71 6.55 13.64
CA GLN A 275 21.95 6.63 12.20
C GLN A 275 20.63 6.48 11.38
N TYR A 276 19.68 5.68 11.83
CA TYR A 276 18.40 5.46 11.17
C TYR A 276 17.43 6.63 11.40
N SER A 277 17.48 7.24 12.60
CA SER A 277 16.77 8.48 12.91
C SER A 277 17.26 9.64 12.03
N ASP A 278 18.58 9.75 11.88
CA ASP A 278 19.19 10.78 11.02
C ASP A 278 18.82 10.56 9.56
N SER A 279 18.88 9.31 9.08
CA SER A 279 18.44 8.94 7.73
C SER A 279 16.98 9.30 7.46
N LEU A 280 16.08 9.02 8.40
CA LEU A 280 14.66 9.40 8.26
C LEU A 280 14.48 10.92 8.24
N SER A 281 15.20 11.64 9.10
CA SER A 281 15.20 13.11 9.15
C SER A 281 15.67 13.72 7.82
N GLU A 282 16.70 13.15 7.20
CA GLU A 282 17.16 13.58 5.87
C GLU A 282 16.08 13.35 4.79
N LYS A 283 15.32 12.26 4.86
CA LYS A 283 14.26 11.99 3.87
C LYS A 283 13.06 12.93 4.04
N ILE A 284 12.78 13.41 5.27
CA ILE A 284 11.79 14.47 5.49
C ILE A 284 12.25 15.78 4.83
N LYS A 285 13.51 16.19 5.01
CA LYS A 285 14.08 17.38 4.34
C LYS A 285 14.05 17.23 2.82
N LEU A 286 14.29 16.01 2.32
CA LEU A 286 14.23 15.72 0.89
C LEU A 286 12.79 15.84 0.36
N ALA A 287 11.78 15.41 1.14
CA ALA A 287 10.37 15.62 0.80
C ALA A 287 10.03 17.12 0.68
N GLU A 288 10.51 17.96 1.62
CA GLU A 288 10.35 19.41 1.53
C GLU A 288 10.95 19.97 0.25
N LYS A 289 12.17 19.57 -0.11
CA LYS A 289 12.84 20.00 -1.34
C LYS A 289 12.07 19.57 -2.60
N ILE A 290 11.53 18.35 -2.64
CA ILE A 290 10.66 17.88 -3.72
C ILE A 290 9.44 18.81 -3.86
N LEU A 291 8.75 19.08 -2.75
CA LEU A 291 7.56 19.92 -2.77
C LEU A 291 7.89 21.38 -3.17
N GLN A 292 9.02 21.94 -2.71
CA GLN A 292 9.50 23.25 -3.15
C GLN A 292 9.77 23.30 -4.66
N THR A 293 10.19 22.18 -5.25
CA THR A 293 10.42 22.08 -6.72
C THR A 293 9.10 21.95 -7.48
N LEU A 294 8.13 21.20 -6.97
CA LEU A 294 6.88 20.93 -7.67
C LEU A 294 5.81 22.02 -7.51
N MET A 295 5.68 22.61 -6.31
CA MET A 295 4.62 23.59 -6.00
C MET A 295 4.55 24.79 -6.95
N PRO A 296 5.67 25.35 -7.46
CA PRO A 296 5.62 26.45 -8.43
C PRO A 296 4.85 26.09 -9.71
N HIS A 297 4.85 24.82 -10.14
CA HIS A 297 4.07 24.37 -11.30
C HIS A 297 2.57 24.40 -11.00
N ALA A 298 2.16 23.90 -9.83
CA ALA A 298 0.76 23.96 -9.40
C ALA A 298 0.24 25.40 -9.28
N LEU A 299 1.06 26.31 -8.72
CA LEU A 299 0.71 27.74 -8.56
C LEU A 299 0.55 28.46 -9.91
N LYS A 300 1.28 28.04 -10.94
CA LYS A 300 1.15 28.56 -12.31
C LYS A 300 0.02 27.91 -13.11
N GLY A 301 -0.71 26.94 -12.53
CA GLY A 301 -1.76 26.19 -13.23
C GLY A 301 -1.23 25.07 -14.13
N ASP A 302 0.07 24.79 -14.11
CA ASP A 302 0.72 23.68 -14.85
C ASP A 302 0.56 22.38 -14.07
N PHE A 303 -0.68 21.90 -13.99
CA PHE A 303 -1.00 20.69 -13.24
C PHE A 303 -0.48 19.41 -13.92
N GLU A 304 -0.28 19.44 -15.23
CA GLU A 304 0.29 18.32 -15.97
C GLU A 304 1.72 18.04 -15.51
N LYS A 305 2.56 19.09 -15.44
CA LYS A 305 3.93 18.99 -14.91
C LYS A 305 3.94 18.68 -13.41
N TYR A 306 3.05 19.29 -12.63
CA TYR A 306 2.95 19.07 -11.20
C TYR A 306 2.69 17.59 -10.86
N LEU A 307 1.87 16.89 -11.65
CA LEU A 307 1.42 15.54 -11.40
C LEU A 307 2.08 14.47 -12.27
N ALA A 308 2.98 14.86 -13.20
CA ALA A 308 3.62 13.95 -14.14
C ALA A 308 4.25 12.73 -13.46
N ASP A 309 4.97 12.96 -12.35
CA ASP A 309 5.70 11.95 -11.61
C ASP A 309 5.03 11.59 -10.25
N ALA A 310 3.71 11.78 -10.15
CA ALA A 310 2.96 11.53 -8.91
C ALA A 310 3.14 10.08 -8.40
N SER A 311 3.26 9.09 -9.29
CA SER A 311 3.49 7.70 -8.88
C SER A 311 4.88 7.49 -8.28
N ILE A 312 5.90 8.15 -8.80
CA ILE A 312 7.26 8.11 -8.23
C ILE A 312 7.30 8.85 -6.88
N PHE A 313 6.54 9.96 -6.75
CA PHE A 313 6.35 10.63 -5.47
C PHE A 313 5.67 9.71 -4.44
N MET A 314 4.67 8.93 -4.85
CA MET A 314 4.02 7.93 -3.99
C MET A 314 5.02 6.87 -3.51
N GLU A 315 5.90 6.37 -4.38
CA GLU A 315 6.95 5.42 -4.00
C GLU A 315 7.91 6.03 -2.98
N PHE A 316 8.41 7.23 -3.25
CA PHE A 316 9.24 8.01 -2.31
C PHE A 316 8.55 8.18 -0.95
N PHE A 317 7.33 8.69 -0.96
CA PHE A 317 6.58 8.98 0.26
C PHE A 317 6.25 7.70 1.04
N SER A 318 5.96 6.61 0.35
CA SER A 318 5.71 5.29 0.96
C SER A 318 6.94 4.78 1.71
N LEU A 319 8.14 4.93 1.14
CA LEU A 319 9.39 4.55 1.83
C LEU A 319 9.58 5.34 3.12
N VAL A 320 9.28 6.65 3.12
CA VAL A 320 9.37 7.50 4.31
C VAL A 320 8.39 7.04 5.39
N ILE A 321 7.12 6.80 5.02
CA ILE A 321 6.07 6.41 5.97
C ILE A 321 6.34 5.01 6.56
N VAL A 322 6.74 4.05 5.73
CA VAL A 322 7.05 2.70 6.20
C VAL A 322 8.36 2.69 7.01
N GLY A 323 9.35 3.50 6.64
CA GLY A 323 10.56 3.71 7.43
C GLY A 323 10.26 4.29 8.82
N TRP A 324 9.36 5.25 8.90
CA TRP A 324 8.86 5.75 10.18
C TRP A 324 8.26 4.64 11.04
N ASN A 325 7.38 3.80 10.46
CA ASN A 325 6.79 2.65 11.17
C ASN A 325 7.87 1.67 11.65
N TRP A 326 8.89 1.38 10.81
CA TRP A 326 9.98 0.51 11.18
C TRP A 326 10.84 1.09 12.32
N LEU A 327 11.11 2.38 12.31
CA LEU A 327 11.85 3.05 13.39
C LEU A 327 11.08 2.98 14.72
N GLU A 328 9.74 3.17 14.69
CA GLU A 328 8.87 3.03 15.87
C GLU A 328 8.88 1.59 16.41
N ILE A 329 8.80 0.58 15.52
CA ILE A 329 8.87 -0.83 15.88
C ILE A 329 10.22 -1.14 16.56
N ALA A 330 11.33 -0.63 16.00
CA ALA A 330 12.65 -0.87 16.55
C ALA A 330 12.85 -0.20 17.91
N ALA A 331 12.40 1.04 18.09
CA ALA A 331 12.48 1.75 19.36
C ALA A 331 11.68 1.02 20.45
N ASN A 332 10.46 0.57 20.14
CA ASN A 332 9.65 -0.24 21.05
C ASN A 332 10.31 -1.58 21.36
N SER A 333 10.94 -2.21 20.37
CA SER A 333 11.64 -3.49 20.55
C SER A 333 12.85 -3.36 21.46
N LEU A 334 13.65 -2.30 21.32
CA LEU A 334 14.79 -2.03 22.20
C LEU A 334 14.32 -1.73 23.63
N GLN A 335 13.23 -0.99 23.79
CA GLN A 335 12.66 -0.75 25.11
C GLN A 335 12.17 -2.06 25.75
N ALA A 336 11.46 -2.90 24.99
CA ALA A 336 10.97 -4.19 25.49
C ALA A 336 12.10 -5.17 25.85
N LEU A 337 13.25 -5.12 25.17
CA LEU A 337 14.40 -5.95 25.50
C LEU A 337 14.99 -5.64 26.88
N LYS A 338 14.77 -4.43 27.42
CA LYS A 338 15.19 -4.02 28.77
C LYS A 338 14.20 -4.45 29.85
N ASP A 339 12.97 -4.84 29.47
CA ASP A 339 11.93 -5.27 30.38
C ASP A 339 12.09 -6.77 30.69
N GLU A 340 12.17 -7.12 31.99
CA GLU A 340 12.24 -8.52 32.45
C GLU A 340 10.95 -9.28 32.17
N ASN A 341 9.79 -8.60 32.21
CA ASN A 341 8.46 -9.16 31.99
C ASN A 341 7.98 -9.00 30.52
N LYS A 342 8.89 -8.96 29.56
CA LYS A 342 8.57 -8.79 28.14
C LYS A 342 7.61 -9.86 27.63
N LYS A 343 6.63 -9.42 26.84
CA LYS A 343 5.55 -10.25 26.29
C LYS A 343 6.01 -11.35 25.33
N TYR A 344 7.09 -11.08 24.56
CA TYR A 344 7.58 -11.99 23.52
C TYR A 344 9.03 -12.39 23.78
N SER A 345 9.53 -13.39 23.06
CA SER A 345 10.89 -13.86 23.19
C SER A 345 11.94 -12.79 22.79
N HIS A 346 13.13 -12.89 23.34
CA HIS A 346 14.25 -12.03 23.00
C HIS A 346 14.56 -12.07 21.48
N ILE A 347 14.46 -13.26 20.85
CA ILE A 347 14.68 -13.46 19.42
C ILE A 347 13.61 -12.68 18.60
N PHE A 348 12.36 -12.65 19.06
CA PHE A 348 11.31 -11.88 18.39
C PHE A 348 11.69 -10.40 18.27
N TYR A 349 12.06 -9.76 19.37
CA TYR A 349 12.41 -8.33 19.36
C TYR A 349 13.68 -8.04 18.56
N LYS A 350 14.71 -8.87 18.70
CA LYS A 350 15.93 -8.75 17.88
C LYS A 350 15.62 -8.87 16.39
N SER A 351 14.77 -9.79 16.02
CA SER A 351 14.34 -9.97 14.63
C SER A 351 13.68 -8.72 14.05
N LYS A 352 12.90 -7.96 14.85
CA LYS A 352 12.31 -6.68 14.41
C LYS A 352 13.38 -5.62 14.14
N ILE A 353 14.36 -5.53 15.02
CA ILE A 353 15.48 -4.59 14.87
C ILE A 353 16.30 -4.92 13.61
N GLU A 354 16.65 -6.19 13.38
CA GLU A 354 17.40 -6.60 12.18
C GLU A 354 16.60 -6.38 10.89
N THR A 355 15.27 -6.58 10.91
CA THR A 355 14.42 -6.30 9.76
C THR A 355 14.32 -4.79 9.48
N MET A 356 14.25 -3.96 10.52
CA MET A 356 14.33 -2.50 10.39
C MET A 356 15.65 -2.06 9.76
N LYS A 357 16.79 -2.62 10.21
CA LYS A 357 18.11 -2.34 9.62
C LYS A 357 18.10 -2.67 8.12
N TYR A 358 17.62 -3.86 7.74
CA TYR A 358 17.48 -4.22 6.34
C TYR A 358 16.67 -3.18 5.56
N PHE A 359 15.52 -2.73 6.08
CA PHE A 359 14.70 -1.72 5.41
C PHE A 359 15.46 -0.41 5.18
N PHE A 360 16.16 0.08 6.19
CA PHE A 360 16.93 1.33 6.09
C PHE A 360 18.18 1.21 5.20
N GLU A 361 18.79 0.05 5.12
CA GLU A 361 20.02 -0.17 4.35
C GLU A 361 19.77 -0.56 2.89
N TYR A 362 18.62 -1.21 2.58
CA TYR A 362 18.33 -1.73 1.24
C TYR A 362 17.14 -1.06 0.54
N GLU A 363 16.11 -0.65 1.28
CA GLU A 363 14.91 -0.05 0.70
C GLU A 363 14.92 1.49 0.77
N MET A 364 15.21 2.06 1.93
CA MET A 364 15.23 3.50 2.14
C MET A 364 16.17 4.27 1.18
N PRO A 365 17.35 3.76 0.77
CA PRO A 365 18.21 4.44 -0.19
C PRO A 365 17.56 4.70 -1.55
N LYS A 366 16.57 3.90 -1.96
CA LYS A 366 15.83 4.09 -3.22
C LYS A 366 15.12 5.45 -3.27
N ALA A 367 14.76 6.00 -2.11
CA ALA A 367 14.13 7.32 -2.00
C ALA A 367 15.00 8.45 -2.62
N VAL A 368 16.32 8.31 -2.61
CA VAL A 368 17.23 9.29 -3.25
C VAL A 368 17.04 9.27 -4.76
N GLY A 369 17.07 8.09 -5.39
CA GLY A 369 16.85 7.95 -6.83
C GLY A 369 15.46 8.46 -7.25
N HIS A 370 14.41 8.15 -6.47
CA HIS A 370 13.07 8.70 -6.73
C HIS A 370 13.07 10.23 -6.68
N SER A 371 13.75 10.82 -5.71
CA SER A 371 13.83 12.28 -5.58
C SER A 371 14.54 12.94 -6.77
N GLU A 372 15.60 12.32 -7.28
CA GLU A 372 16.34 12.79 -8.46
C GLU A 372 15.46 12.80 -9.72
N ILE A 373 14.63 11.74 -9.90
CA ILE A 373 13.66 11.66 -11.00
C ILE A 373 12.63 12.78 -10.88
N ILE A 374 11.99 12.93 -9.71
CA ILE A 374 10.92 13.89 -9.48
C ILE A 374 11.40 15.34 -9.66
N MET A 375 12.62 15.65 -9.21
CA MET A 375 13.19 16.99 -9.30
C MET A 375 13.86 17.28 -10.65
N ASN A 376 13.89 16.31 -11.57
CA ASN A 376 14.43 16.50 -12.89
C ASN A 376 13.56 17.50 -13.68
N PRO A 377 14.14 18.56 -14.26
CA PRO A 377 13.39 19.54 -15.06
C PRO A 377 12.85 18.95 -16.38
N SER A 378 13.34 17.80 -16.81
CA SER A 378 12.84 17.11 -18.01
C SER A 378 11.35 16.75 -17.89
N SER A 379 10.66 16.74 -19.00
CA SER A 379 9.23 16.49 -19.09
C SER A 379 8.92 15.46 -20.18
N VAL A 380 9.74 14.40 -20.26
CA VAL A 380 9.60 13.36 -21.30
C VAL A 380 8.29 12.57 -21.20
N THR A 381 7.65 12.55 -20.02
CA THR A 381 6.36 11.89 -19.79
C THR A 381 5.16 12.76 -20.18
N ILE A 382 5.38 14.06 -20.42
CA ILE A 382 4.32 14.97 -20.84
C ILE A 382 4.28 14.99 -22.37
N LYS A 383 3.07 14.87 -22.94
CA LYS A 383 2.88 14.88 -24.39
C LYS A 383 3.44 16.16 -25.01
N LYS A 384 4.28 16.01 -26.01
CA LYS A 384 4.79 17.09 -26.87
C LYS A 384 4.07 17.10 -28.20
N GLU A 385 4.24 18.18 -29.00
CA GLU A 385 3.67 18.29 -30.35
C GLU A 385 4.10 17.13 -31.25
N GLU A 386 5.34 16.65 -31.10
CA GLU A 386 5.84 15.46 -31.77
C GLU A 386 5.62 14.21 -30.90
N GLU A 387 5.02 13.18 -31.47
CA GLU A 387 4.75 11.92 -30.77
C GLU A 387 5.99 11.05 -30.74
N ILE A 388 6.45 10.69 -29.52
CA ILE A 388 7.72 9.96 -29.30
C ILE A 388 7.47 8.46 -29.00
N LEU A 389 6.20 8.05 -28.80
CA LEU A 389 5.84 6.68 -28.42
C LEU A 389 5.43 5.77 -29.57
N ILE A 390 5.74 6.16 -30.80
CA ILE A 390 5.44 5.37 -32.01
C ILE A 390 6.74 4.85 -32.60
#